data_8b3c514b0f79a7f995c02e9a0d858921
#
_entry.id   8b3c514b0f79a7f995c02e9a0d858921
#
_cell.length_a   1.000
_cell.length_b   1.000
_cell.length_c   1.000
_cell.angle_alpha   90.00
_cell.angle_beta   90.00
_cell.angle_gamma   90.00
#
_symmetry.space_group_name_H-M   'P 1'
#
loop_
_entity.id
_entity.type
_entity.pdbx_description
1 polymer ?
#
loop_
_entity_poly.entity_id
_entity_poly.type
_entity_poly.pdbx_seq_one_letter_code
_entity_poly.pdbx_strand_id
1 'polypeptide(L)'
;MRRWVATRRSANEAARAFTRLTLGRRRWWAFVLVLELGFALAIGLGFDDRYGLATRLVFAPLYAVVPTVVCALLTLVVGHLLTLRTFRRRLGEGVTLEGGVGERTVVLNGPWTQTTLSFDGIASMRRVADWVFLQQVGSPVMFAWPAHLFEPTGLARLEENLRDRSRMSASSR
;
A
#
# COMPACT_ATOMS: atom_id res chain seq x y z
N MET A 1 2.35 -7.89 25.75
CA MET A 1 3.01 -8.10 24.44
C MET A 1 2.68 -9.50 23.93
N ARG A 2 2.37 -9.63 22.67
CA ARG A 2 2.13 -10.92 22.01
C ARG A 2 3.33 -11.27 21.13
N ARG A 3 3.57 -12.57 20.99
CA ARG A 3 4.67 -13.11 20.18
C ARG A 3 4.10 -13.84 18.97
N TRP A 4 4.74 -13.67 17.83
CA TRP A 4 4.41 -14.34 16.58
C TRP A 4 5.69 -14.81 15.88
N VAL A 5 5.63 -16.02 15.29
CA VAL A 5 6.77 -16.63 14.60
C VAL A 5 6.45 -16.73 13.11
N ALA A 6 7.37 -16.23 12.28
CA ALA A 6 7.23 -16.27 10.84
C ALA A 6 7.32 -17.70 10.30
N THR A 7 6.42 -18.02 9.37
CA THR A 7 6.43 -19.25 8.58
C THR A 7 6.95 -19.00 7.17
N ARG A 8 7.25 -20.05 6.42
CA ARG A 8 7.63 -19.93 4.98
C ARG A 8 6.64 -19.14 4.14
N ARG A 9 5.36 -19.12 4.53
CA ARG A 9 4.29 -18.45 3.78
C ARG A 9 4.11 -16.98 4.17
N SER A 10 4.60 -16.57 5.34
CA SER A 10 4.35 -15.24 5.90
C SER A 10 4.79 -14.09 4.98
N ALA A 11 5.94 -14.21 4.34
CA ALA A 11 6.40 -13.20 3.39
C ALA A 11 5.49 -13.07 2.16
N ASN A 12 4.97 -14.19 1.65
CA ASN A 12 4.03 -14.20 0.51
C ASN A 12 2.68 -13.60 0.90
N GLU A 13 2.18 -13.91 2.09
CA GLU A 13 0.92 -13.38 2.61
C GLU A 13 1.01 -11.88 2.82
N ALA A 14 2.11 -11.39 3.42
CA ALA A 14 2.38 -9.95 3.59
C ALA A 14 2.46 -9.22 2.23
N ALA A 15 3.17 -9.80 1.25
CA ALA A 15 3.29 -9.23 -0.08
C ALA A 15 1.95 -9.17 -0.81
N ARG A 16 1.12 -10.22 -0.72
CA ARG A 16 -0.25 -10.22 -1.29
C ARG A 16 -1.15 -9.18 -0.62
N ALA A 17 -1.08 -9.06 0.70
CA ALA A 17 -1.84 -8.06 1.44
C ALA A 17 -1.41 -6.64 1.04
N PHE A 18 -0.12 -6.39 0.86
CA PHE A 18 0.41 -5.11 0.38
C PHE A 18 -0.06 -4.79 -1.05
N THR A 19 -0.04 -5.78 -1.96
CA THR A 19 -0.54 -5.61 -3.33
C THR A 19 -2.03 -5.25 -3.34
N ARG A 20 -2.85 -5.92 -2.51
CA ARG A 20 -4.28 -5.57 -2.35
C ARG A 20 -4.46 -4.15 -1.82
N LEU A 21 -3.64 -3.75 -0.84
CA LEU A 21 -3.64 -2.39 -0.33
C LEU A 21 -3.32 -1.36 -1.43
N THR A 22 -2.35 -1.65 -2.30
CA THR A 22 -1.96 -0.79 -3.42
C THR A 22 -3.09 -0.63 -4.43
N LEU A 23 -3.73 -1.74 -4.82
CA LEU A 23 -4.88 -1.73 -5.74
C LEU A 23 -6.08 -0.94 -5.20
N GLY A 24 -6.30 -0.95 -3.87
CA GLY A 24 -7.36 -0.17 -3.22
C GLY A 24 -7.08 1.33 -3.12
N ARG A 25 -5.89 1.81 -3.49
CA ARG A 25 -5.55 3.24 -3.40
C ARG A 25 -6.02 4.02 -4.61
N ARG A 26 -6.66 5.17 -4.40
CA ARG A 26 -7.04 6.10 -5.48
C ARG A 26 -5.84 6.53 -6.34
N ARG A 27 -4.66 6.67 -5.74
CA ARG A 27 -3.41 7.03 -6.44
C ARG A 27 -3.00 5.99 -7.48
N TRP A 28 -3.28 4.71 -7.24
CA TRP A 28 -3.04 3.65 -8.23
C TRP A 28 -3.89 3.86 -9.48
N TRP A 29 -5.18 4.11 -9.30
CA TRP A 29 -6.10 4.36 -10.42
C TRP A 29 -5.81 5.68 -11.14
N ALA A 30 -5.40 6.72 -10.40
CA ALA A 30 -4.92 7.96 -11.01
C ALA A 30 -3.66 7.72 -11.87
N PHE A 31 -2.73 6.89 -11.41
CA PHE A 31 -1.55 6.50 -12.21
C PHE A 31 -1.95 5.76 -13.48
N VAL A 32 -2.87 4.78 -13.41
CA VAL A 32 -3.39 4.06 -14.58
C VAL A 32 -4.07 5.02 -15.56
N LEU A 33 -4.87 5.97 -15.07
CA LEU A 33 -5.52 6.98 -15.90
C LEU A 33 -4.49 7.88 -16.62
N VAL A 34 -3.45 8.32 -15.92
CA VAL A 34 -2.37 9.13 -16.52
C VAL A 34 -1.63 8.35 -17.61
N LEU A 35 -1.38 7.05 -17.39
CA LEU A 35 -0.81 6.18 -18.42
C LEU A 35 -1.71 6.08 -19.65
N GLU A 36 -3.01 5.86 -19.43
CA GLU A 36 -4.01 5.78 -20.51
C GLU A 36 -4.02 7.05 -21.34
N LEU A 37 -4.11 8.22 -20.69
CA LEU A 37 -4.10 9.51 -21.36
C LEU A 37 -2.78 9.75 -22.11
N GLY A 38 -1.65 9.36 -21.52
CA GLY A 38 -0.33 9.48 -22.16
C GLY A 38 -0.23 8.64 -23.43
N PHE A 39 -0.66 7.36 -23.38
CA PHE A 39 -0.67 6.51 -24.56
C PHE A 39 -1.68 6.96 -25.60
N ALA A 40 -2.88 7.38 -25.19
CA ALA A 40 -3.89 7.90 -26.11
C ALA A 40 -3.39 9.14 -26.86
N LEU A 41 -2.71 10.06 -26.13
CA LEU A 41 -2.10 11.23 -26.74
C LEU A 41 -0.99 10.85 -27.75
N ALA A 42 -0.06 9.96 -27.34
CA ALA A 42 1.04 9.51 -28.20
C ALA A 42 0.53 8.83 -29.48
N ILE A 43 -0.47 7.95 -29.35
CA ILE A 43 -1.11 7.27 -30.48
C ILE A 43 -1.87 8.27 -31.34
N GLY A 44 -2.64 9.18 -30.72
CA GLY A 44 -3.40 10.21 -31.44
C GLY A 44 -2.53 11.15 -32.29
N LEU A 45 -1.33 11.49 -31.80
CA LEU A 45 -0.35 12.27 -32.53
C LEU A 45 0.32 11.49 -33.67
N GLY A 46 0.38 10.15 -33.56
CA GLY A 46 0.93 9.26 -34.59
C GLY A 46 -0.05 8.91 -35.70
N PHE A 47 -1.33 9.27 -35.60
CA PHE A 47 -2.29 9.06 -36.68
C PHE A 47 -2.00 9.98 -37.86
N ASP A 48 -2.08 9.45 -39.10
CA ASP A 48 -1.98 10.21 -40.34
C ASP A 48 -3.02 11.34 -40.38
N ASP A 49 -2.64 12.51 -40.93
CA ASP A 49 -3.51 13.71 -41.06
C ASP A 49 -4.77 13.47 -41.89
N ARG A 50 -4.79 12.38 -42.67
CA ARG A 50 -5.97 11.93 -43.41
C ARG A 50 -7.16 11.56 -42.49
N TYR A 51 -6.90 11.19 -41.24
CA TYR A 51 -7.94 10.89 -40.28
C TYR A 51 -8.44 12.15 -39.60
N GLY A 52 -9.75 12.41 -39.68
CA GLY A 52 -10.36 13.56 -39.02
C GLY A 52 -10.20 13.50 -37.50
N LEU A 53 -10.27 14.66 -36.83
CA LEU A 53 -10.14 14.80 -35.40
C LEU A 53 -11.06 13.85 -34.59
N ALA A 54 -12.30 13.69 -35.04
CA ALA A 54 -13.29 12.79 -34.41
C ALA A 54 -12.81 11.34 -34.39
N THR A 55 -12.23 10.86 -35.50
CA THR A 55 -11.67 9.50 -35.59
C THR A 55 -10.50 9.30 -34.61
N ARG A 56 -9.61 10.28 -34.52
CA ARG A 56 -8.46 10.24 -33.59
C ARG A 56 -8.92 10.21 -32.13
N LEU A 57 -9.92 11.04 -31.76
CA LEU A 57 -10.47 11.09 -30.41
C LEU A 57 -11.13 9.79 -29.96
N VAL A 58 -11.70 9.01 -30.90
CA VAL A 58 -12.36 7.73 -30.58
C VAL A 58 -11.35 6.58 -30.57
N PHE A 59 -10.50 6.48 -31.59
CA PHE A 59 -9.65 5.31 -31.75
C PHE A 59 -8.36 5.37 -30.93
N ALA A 60 -7.78 6.56 -30.69
CA ALA A 60 -6.56 6.67 -29.90
C ALA A 60 -6.72 6.12 -28.47
N PRO A 61 -7.77 6.46 -27.68
CA PRO A 61 -8.01 5.85 -26.38
C PRO A 61 -8.23 4.32 -26.48
N LEU A 62 -8.95 3.87 -27.50
CA LEU A 62 -9.23 2.43 -27.65
C LEU A 62 -7.94 1.62 -27.86
N TYR A 63 -7.02 2.13 -28.69
CA TYR A 63 -5.72 1.50 -28.92
C TYR A 63 -4.77 1.66 -27.71
N ALA A 64 -4.93 2.70 -26.91
CA ALA A 64 -4.14 2.94 -25.70
C ALA A 64 -4.44 1.92 -24.58
N VAL A 65 -5.61 1.30 -24.56
CA VAL A 65 -5.98 0.31 -23.52
C VAL A 65 -4.96 -0.81 -23.40
N VAL A 66 -4.52 -1.39 -24.53
CA VAL A 66 -3.60 -2.53 -24.51
C VAL A 66 -2.26 -2.18 -23.86
N PRO A 67 -1.50 -1.16 -24.32
CA PRO A 67 -0.24 -0.80 -23.68
C PRO A 67 -0.44 -0.34 -22.24
N THR A 68 -1.53 0.35 -21.90
CA THR A 68 -1.85 0.74 -20.52
C THR A 68 -2.01 -0.48 -19.62
N VAL A 69 -2.80 -1.48 -20.03
CA VAL A 69 -3.00 -2.71 -19.25
C VAL A 69 -1.67 -3.45 -19.09
N VAL A 70 -0.88 -3.59 -20.15
CA VAL A 70 0.43 -4.25 -20.09
C VAL A 70 1.36 -3.52 -19.11
N CYS A 71 1.48 -2.20 -19.20
CA CYS A 71 2.33 -1.42 -18.29
C CYS A 71 1.84 -1.49 -16.84
N ALA A 72 0.52 -1.43 -16.61
CA ALA A 72 -0.07 -1.56 -15.28
C ALA A 72 0.22 -2.94 -14.68
N LEU A 73 0.04 -4.02 -15.44
CA LEU A 73 0.34 -5.38 -15.00
C LEU A 73 1.84 -5.56 -14.70
N LEU A 74 2.72 -5.10 -15.58
CA LEU A 74 4.16 -5.16 -15.35
C LEU A 74 4.55 -4.42 -14.07
N THR A 75 4.00 -3.22 -13.86
CA THR A 75 4.25 -2.43 -12.64
C THR A 75 3.78 -3.18 -11.38
N LEU A 76 2.61 -3.83 -11.43
CA LEU A 76 2.11 -4.66 -10.34
C LEU A 76 3.00 -5.87 -10.07
N VAL A 77 3.41 -6.59 -11.11
CA VAL A 77 4.26 -7.79 -10.99
C VAL A 77 5.63 -7.40 -10.41
N VAL A 78 6.27 -6.40 -10.99
CA VAL A 78 7.58 -5.93 -10.51
C VAL A 78 7.47 -5.41 -9.07
N GLY A 79 6.46 -4.59 -8.78
CA GLY A 79 6.19 -4.09 -7.42
C GLY A 79 5.94 -5.23 -6.43
N HIS A 80 5.19 -6.27 -6.81
CA HIS A 80 4.96 -7.45 -5.99
C HIS A 80 6.26 -8.23 -5.72
N LEU A 81 7.07 -8.46 -6.74
CA LEU A 81 8.35 -9.19 -6.61
C LEU A 81 9.34 -8.44 -5.71
N LEU A 82 9.47 -7.12 -5.87
CA LEU A 82 10.32 -6.29 -5.02
C LEU A 82 9.85 -6.30 -3.56
N THR A 83 8.55 -6.16 -3.35
CA THR A 83 7.91 -6.23 -2.04
C THR A 83 8.11 -7.60 -1.40
N LEU A 84 7.92 -8.68 -2.15
CA LEU A 84 8.15 -10.05 -1.70
C LEU A 84 9.62 -10.27 -1.30
N ARG A 85 10.57 -9.77 -2.10
CA ARG A 85 12.00 -9.84 -1.77
C ARG A 85 12.31 -9.12 -0.45
N THR A 86 11.72 -7.96 -0.24
CA THR A 86 11.87 -7.18 1.01
C THR A 86 11.28 -7.93 2.20
N PHE A 87 10.07 -8.49 2.06
CA PHE A 87 9.45 -9.27 3.13
C PHE A 87 10.17 -10.57 3.42
N ARG A 88 10.70 -11.28 2.41
CA ARG A 88 11.51 -12.49 2.63
C ARG A 88 12.76 -12.21 3.48
N ARG A 89 13.39 -11.05 3.30
CA ARG A 89 14.51 -10.64 4.13
C ARG A 89 14.11 -10.32 5.58
N ARG A 90 12.91 -9.79 5.80
CA ARG A 90 12.41 -9.40 7.14
C ARG A 90 11.67 -10.51 7.88
N LEU A 91 10.93 -11.34 7.15
CA LEU A 91 10.05 -12.38 7.65
C LEU A 91 10.58 -13.75 7.23
N GLY A 92 11.88 -13.98 7.39
CA GLY A 92 12.47 -15.30 7.20
C GLY A 92 11.83 -16.33 8.13
N GLU A 93 11.85 -17.61 7.76
CA GLU A 93 11.31 -18.69 8.58
C GLU A 93 11.96 -18.70 9.97
N GLY A 94 11.16 -18.82 11.02
CA GLY A 94 11.62 -18.80 12.41
C GLY A 94 11.86 -17.41 13.00
N VAL A 95 11.77 -16.33 12.20
CA VAL A 95 11.90 -14.96 12.73
C VAL A 95 10.75 -14.70 13.70
N THR A 96 11.10 -14.24 14.88
CA THR A 96 10.14 -13.87 15.91
C THR A 96 9.89 -12.38 15.88
N LEU A 97 8.62 -12.02 15.85
CA LEU A 97 8.14 -10.66 16.03
C LEU A 97 7.35 -10.58 17.33
N GLU A 98 7.53 -9.49 18.06
CA GLU A 98 6.75 -9.20 19.26
C GLU A 98 6.11 -7.82 19.12
N GLY A 99 4.91 -7.68 19.63
CA GLY A 99 4.22 -6.39 19.55
C GLY A 99 3.08 -6.28 20.55
N GLY A 100 2.63 -5.05 20.70
CA GLY A 100 1.49 -4.74 21.55
C GLY A 100 1.08 -3.28 21.40
N VAL A 101 -0.17 -3.02 21.76
CA VAL A 101 -0.71 -1.66 21.84
C VAL A 101 -0.90 -1.32 23.29
N GLY A 102 -0.20 -0.30 23.79
CA GLY A 102 -0.42 0.29 25.11
C GLY A 102 -1.56 1.31 25.08
N GLU A 103 -1.63 2.17 26.08
CA GLU A 103 -2.67 3.20 26.16
C GLU A 103 -2.54 4.24 25.03
N ARG A 104 -1.31 4.71 24.75
CA ARG A 104 -1.00 5.73 23.74
C ARG A 104 0.22 5.37 22.88
N THR A 105 0.69 4.15 22.98
CA THR A 105 1.91 3.71 22.29
C THR A 105 1.71 2.37 21.64
N VAL A 106 2.42 2.15 20.52
CA VAL A 106 2.56 0.86 19.86
C VAL A 106 4.01 0.42 20.01
N VAL A 107 4.22 -0.74 20.62
CA VAL A 107 5.55 -1.32 20.78
C VAL A 107 5.70 -2.45 19.77
N LEU A 108 6.80 -2.41 19.02
CA LEU A 108 7.08 -3.32 17.91
C LEU A 108 8.53 -3.78 18.02
N ASN A 109 8.72 -5.06 18.28
CA ASN A 109 10.04 -5.68 18.37
C ASN A 109 10.20 -6.68 17.24
N GLY A 110 11.20 -6.46 16.42
CA GLY A 110 11.64 -7.40 15.39
C GLY A 110 13.10 -7.76 15.60
N PRO A 111 13.66 -8.68 14.81
CA PRO A 111 15.04 -9.16 14.98
C PRO A 111 16.08 -8.05 14.78
N TRP A 112 15.71 -6.96 14.09
CA TRP A 112 16.60 -5.86 13.71
C TRP A 112 16.15 -4.50 14.25
N THR A 113 14.96 -4.42 14.85
CA THR A 113 14.35 -3.14 15.24
C THR A 113 13.51 -3.31 16.48
N GLN A 114 13.80 -2.50 17.48
CA GLN A 114 12.88 -2.25 18.58
C GLN A 114 12.36 -0.83 18.43
N THR A 115 11.07 -0.68 18.28
CA THR A 115 10.46 0.62 18.03
C THR A 115 9.25 0.82 18.92
N THR A 116 9.22 1.93 19.63
CA THR A 116 8.03 2.38 20.36
C THR A 116 7.50 3.63 19.65
N LEU A 117 6.30 3.55 19.14
CA LEU A 117 5.64 4.63 18.44
C LEU A 117 4.52 5.20 19.32
N SER A 118 4.50 6.50 19.55
CA SER A 118 3.30 7.15 20.08
C SER A 118 2.18 7.11 19.03
N PHE A 119 0.93 7.14 19.45
CA PHE A 119 -0.20 7.26 18.51
C PHE A 119 -0.07 8.49 17.61
N ASP A 120 0.49 9.59 18.15
CA ASP A 120 0.72 10.82 17.39
C ASP A 120 1.81 10.67 16.32
N GLY A 121 2.74 9.75 16.50
CA GLY A 121 3.77 9.41 15.53
C GLY A 121 3.26 8.52 14.37
N ILE A 122 2.00 8.05 14.44
CA ILE A 122 1.40 7.21 13.40
C ILE A 122 0.52 8.09 12.49
N ALA A 123 0.87 8.17 11.21
CA ALA A 123 0.12 8.94 10.22
C ALA A 123 -1.11 8.19 9.71
N SER A 124 -0.99 6.88 9.52
CA SER A 124 -2.10 6.07 9.05
C SER A 124 -1.93 4.59 9.44
N MET A 125 -3.07 3.94 9.62
CA MET A 125 -3.15 2.49 9.81
C MET A 125 -4.13 1.90 8.80
N ARG A 126 -3.78 0.75 8.24
CA ARG A 126 -4.64 -0.01 7.35
C ARG A 126 -4.55 -1.49 7.70
N ARG A 127 -5.70 -2.12 7.84
CA ARG A 127 -5.78 -3.58 8.03
C ARG A 127 -6.20 -4.24 6.72
N VAL A 128 -5.41 -5.23 6.28
CA VAL A 128 -5.70 -6.03 5.08
C VAL A 128 -5.44 -7.49 5.42
N ALA A 129 -6.49 -8.30 5.43
CA ALA A 129 -6.45 -9.69 5.92
C ALA A 129 -5.83 -9.76 7.34
N ASP A 130 -4.82 -10.59 7.53
CA ASP A 130 -4.13 -10.80 8.81
C ASP A 130 -2.93 -9.88 9.01
N TRP A 131 -2.87 -8.77 8.26
CA TRP A 131 -1.76 -7.81 8.31
C TRP A 131 -2.27 -6.42 8.66
N VAL A 132 -1.51 -5.74 9.52
CA VAL A 132 -1.67 -4.33 9.86
C VAL A 132 -0.50 -3.56 9.25
N PHE A 133 -0.82 -2.56 8.46
CA PHE A 133 0.14 -1.66 7.85
C PHE A 133 0.11 -0.34 8.59
N LEU A 134 1.25 0.03 9.18
CA LEU A 134 1.44 1.27 9.91
C LEU A 134 2.35 2.19 9.11
N GLN A 135 1.97 3.45 9.00
CA GLN A 135 2.78 4.50 8.40
C GLN A 135 3.12 5.53 9.47
N GLN A 136 4.38 5.89 9.59
CA GLN A 136 4.83 6.96 10.50
C GLN A 136 4.60 8.34 9.88
N VAL A 137 4.39 9.32 10.73
CA VAL A 137 4.37 10.73 10.33
C VAL A 137 5.72 11.11 9.72
N GLY A 138 5.68 11.81 8.57
CA GLY A 138 6.89 12.21 7.85
C GLY A 138 7.58 11.09 7.05
N SER A 139 7.09 9.84 7.11
CA SER A 139 7.67 8.72 6.36
C SER A 139 6.71 8.24 5.25
N PRO A 140 7.17 8.08 4.01
CA PRO A 140 6.38 7.45 2.96
C PRO A 140 6.30 5.92 3.11
N VAL A 141 7.12 5.33 3.98
CA VAL A 141 7.24 3.88 4.15
C VAL A 141 6.16 3.35 5.08
N MET A 142 5.52 2.26 4.65
CA MET A 142 4.57 1.51 5.47
C MET A 142 5.23 0.23 5.98
N PHE A 143 5.07 -0.03 7.27
CA PHE A 143 5.55 -1.24 7.92
C PHE A 143 4.40 -2.23 8.07
N ALA A 144 4.61 -3.46 7.62
CA ALA A 144 3.64 -4.55 7.76
C ALA A 144 3.93 -5.37 9.03
N TRP A 145 2.89 -5.60 9.83
CA TRP A 145 2.94 -6.38 11.04
C TRP A 145 1.78 -7.37 11.08
N PRO A 146 1.96 -8.59 11.59
CA PRO A 146 0.87 -9.53 11.76
C PRO A 146 -0.20 -8.97 12.71
N ALA A 147 -1.48 -9.05 12.32
CA ALA A 147 -2.58 -8.52 13.13
C ALA A 147 -2.70 -9.22 14.49
N HIS A 148 -2.29 -10.49 14.57
CA HIS A 148 -2.30 -11.29 15.80
C HIS A 148 -1.39 -10.74 16.92
N LEU A 149 -0.42 -9.88 16.59
CA LEU A 149 0.42 -9.21 17.59
C LEU A 149 -0.35 -8.18 18.41
N PHE A 150 -1.45 -7.71 17.90
CA PHE A 150 -2.21 -6.62 18.49
C PHE A 150 -3.52 -7.14 19.13
N GLU A 151 -3.86 -6.57 20.26
CA GLU A 151 -5.18 -6.80 20.82
C GLU A 151 -6.23 -6.04 20.02
N PRO A 152 -7.42 -6.66 19.75
CA PRO A 152 -8.48 -6.00 19.01
C PRO A 152 -8.90 -4.67 19.62
N THR A 153 -8.96 -4.58 20.95
CA THR A 153 -9.27 -3.38 21.72
C THR A 153 -8.22 -2.29 21.56
N GLY A 154 -6.93 -2.67 21.49
CA GLY A 154 -5.82 -1.75 21.24
C GLY A 154 -5.86 -1.18 19.83
N LEU A 155 -6.11 -2.02 18.83
CA LEU A 155 -6.27 -1.56 17.43
C LEU A 155 -7.48 -0.63 17.28
N ALA A 156 -8.61 -0.94 17.92
CA ALA A 156 -9.80 -0.09 17.88
C ALA A 156 -9.51 1.31 18.44
N ARG A 157 -8.81 1.40 19.59
CA ARG A 157 -8.37 2.68 20.16
C ARG A 157 -7.45 3.47 19.24
N LEU A 158 -6.52 2.79 18.58
CA LEU A 158 -5.64 3.45 17.61
C LEU A 158 -6.42 3.96 16.40
N GLU A 159 -7.38 3.18 15.88
CA GLU A 159 -8.25 3.62 14.78
C GLU A 159 -9.09 4.84 15.16
N GLU A 160 -9.67 4.85 16.35
CA GLU A 160 -10.46 5.97 16.87
C GLU A 160 -9.62 7.24 16.96
N ASN A 161 -8.44 7.17 17.56
CA ASN A 161 -7.51 8.30 17.63
C ASN A 161 -7.13 8.85 16.25
N LEU A 162 -6.89 7.97 15.26
CA LEU A 162 -6.58 8.39 13.89
C LEU A 162 -7.78 9.05 13.20
N ARG A 163 -9.01 8.58 13.46
CA ARG A 163 -10.23 9.19 12.92
C ARG A 163 -10.47 10.58 13.52
N ASP A 164 -10.30 10.74 14.82
CA ASP A 164 -10.52 12.01 15.50
C ASP A 164 -9.53 13.07 15.02
N ARG A 165 -8.27 12.71 14.83
CA ARG A 165 -7.27 13.61 14.24
C ARG A 165 -7.62 14.02 12.81
N SER A 166 -8.15 13.10 12.01
CA SER A 166 -8.56 13.42 10.64
C SER A 166 -9.75 14.38 10.61
N ARG A 167 -10.68 14.26 11.56
CA ARG A 167 -11.83 15.19 11.70
C ARG A 167 -11.39 16.57 12.13
N MET A 168 -10.51 16.67 13.14
CA MET A 168 -9.96 17.96 13.60
C MET A 168 -9.20 18.70 12.50
N SER A 169 -8.40 17.98 11.70
CA SER A 169 -7.68 18.59 10.58
C SER A 169 -8.59 19.05 9.43
N ALA A 170 -9.76 18.44 9.28
CA ALA A 170 -10.74 18.84 8.27
C ALA A 170 -11.57 20.09 8.71
N SER A 171 -11.78 20.27 10.02
CA SER A 171 -12.54 21.43 10.56
C SER A 171 -11.71 22.71 10.69
N SER A 172 -10.38 22.61 10.55
CA SER A 172 -9.45 23.76 10.64
C SER A 172 -9.10 24.40 9.28
N ARG A 173 -9.69 23.91 8.19
CA ARG A 173 -9.55 24.45 6.81
C ARG A 173 -10.83 25.14 6.34
#